data_4fbf282846d6974f5cc7cf60ae9a1b8d
#
_entry.id   4fbf282846d6974f5cc7cf60ae9a1b8d
#
_cell.length_a   1.000
_cell.length_b   1.000
_cell.length_c   1.000
_cell.angle_alpha   90.00
_cell.angle_beta   90.00
_cell.angle_gamma   90.00
#
_symmetry.space_group_name_H-M   'P 1'
#
loop_
_entity.id
_entity.type
_entity.pdbx_description
1 polymer ?
#
loop_
_entity_poly.entity_id
_entity_poly.type
_entity_poly.pdbx_seq_one_letter_code
_entity_poly.pdbx_strand_id
1 'polypeptide(L)'
;MKRFAYIILVLLLVGYFVQAQEYEPVRMELPTRLDIKSYGYELLGENGMMLFYESRELDENNKRKWFFTKLDTNLTEQWVKLVALSEGMRIHKILSTEERLIVLFIKNTGKKQEPIAYEIVSYHLRNDKFSLMGGDFPAQSQIQTFAAHKDKLLVGINLADNLADLLLFDLSRGSLKALDVLAEGQYIIQKIAVLQTDERFGVFVKRFGNKRFEADIFLFFDLNGGLVNLFEVVDEQYRYLASVGFFSQQGEVVAIGTYEREKNKPTAIKNAQETIGREAAGMFYLQLQANGQSSIKYHPFASLPNIDIALASEDLMRLRQQQSRGKAKLEETEIAFQFYEPQLMSQDSLLIFSAEAFRPRYRVESRIDYDFYGRPIPYSYTIFEGYQFFNTLLVGFDRNGEVNWLNTFQLRDLITFELDRHVFVSLLEHEVLAAAYHEGVLHSKLMNLSGELIGEPAKTNLDLRFSNDRLLEENFGKLMPWYGNYFIVTANQKISNSRLVRDNPRSVFFLQKIAFE
;
A
#
# COMPACT_ATOMS: atom_id res chain seq x y z
N MET A 1 -2.78 -3.54 -66.32
CA MET A 1 -1.89 -4.04 -65.24
C MET A 1 -1.03 -2.96 -64.59
N LYS A 2 -0.41 -2.02 -65.28
CA LYS A 2 0.44 -0.97 -64.64
C LYS A 2 -0.30 0.01 -63.69
N ARG A 3 -1.60 0.31 -63.93
CA ARG A 3 -2.39 1.18 -63.03
C ARG A 3 -2.82 0.49 -61.70
N PHE A 4 -2.98 -0.82 -61.70
CA PHE A 4 -3.29 -1.57 -60.47
C PHE A 4 -2.08 -1.70 -59.52
N ALA A 5 -0.87 -1.82 -60.10
CA ALA A 5 0.37 -1.86 -59.32
C ALA A 5 0.66 -0.56 -58.59
N TYR A 6 0.28 0.59 -59.15
CA TYR A 6 0.46 1.90 -58.51
C TYR A 6 -0.50 2.12 -57.33
N ILE A 7 -1.74 1.63 -57.42
CA ILE A 7 -2.72 1.73 -56.32
C ILE A 7 -2.30 0.85 -55.14
N ILE A 8 -1.76 -0.33 -55.38
CA ILE A 8 -1.25 -1.21 -54.32
C ILE A 8 0.01 -0.63 -53.68
N LEU A 9 0.88 0.02 -54.44
CA LEU A 9 2.09 0.68 -53.91
C LEU A 9 1.73 1.89 -53.05
N VAL A 10 0.72 2.68 -53.43
CA VAL A 10 0.22 3.81 -52.63
C VAL A 10 -0.49 3.36 -51.38
N LEU A 11 -1.25 2.26 -51.42
CA LEU A 11 -1.88 1.65 -50.23
C LEU A 11 -0.85 1.04 -49.27
N LEU A 12 0.24 0.47 -49.75
CA LEU A 12 1.35 0.02 -48.94
C LEU A 12 2.17 1.15 -48.30
N LEU A 13 2.29 2.31 -48.98
CA LEU A 13 2.95 3.50 -48.45
C LEU A 13 2.08 4.24 -47.39
N VAL A 14 0.75 4.18 -47.49
CA VAL A 14 -0.15 4.77 -46.50
C VAL A 14 -0.21 3.92 -45.23
N GLY A 15 0.06 2.60 -45.31
CA GLY A 15 0.13 1.70 -44.16
C GLY A 15 1.37 1.88 -43.26
N TYR A 16 2.40 2.62 -43.71
CA TYR A 16 3.62 2.87 -42.91
C TYR A 16 3.64 4.20 -42.15
N PHE A 17 2.58 5.01 -42.25
CA PHE A 17 2.40 6.22 -41.44
C PHE A 17 1.38 6.01 -40.30
N VAL A 18 1.36 4.85 -39.66
CA VAL A 18 1.02 4.81 -38.24
C VAL A 18 2.28 5.31 -37.54
N GLN A 19 2.47 6.62 -37.49
CA GLN A 19 3.34 7.22 -36.50
C GLN A 19 2.79 6.73 -35.15
N ALA A 20 3.56 5.88 -34.49
CA ALA A 20 3.47 5.78 -33.07
C ALA A 20 3.55 7.23 -32.58
N GLN A 21 2.46 7.76 -32.08
CA GLN A 21 2.43 9.09 -31.49
C GLN A 21 3.38 8.96 -30.31
N GLU A 22 4.63 9.43 -30.48
CA GLU A 22 5.58 9.54 -29.37
C GLU A 22 4.86 10.36 -28.31
N TYR A 23 4.41 9.67 -27.27
CA TYR A 23 3.69 10.29 -26.17
C TYR A 23 4.70 11.15 -25.42
N GLU A 24 4.65 12.48 -25.64
CA GLU A 24 5.47 13.38 -24.85
C GLU A 24 5.08 13.22 -23.37
N PRO A 25 6.03 12.82 -22.52
CA PRO A 25 5.72 12.58 -21.11
C PRO A 25 5.25 13.88 -20.45
N VAL A 26 4.01 13.89 -19.99
CA VAL A 26 3.46 15.04 -19.27
C VAL A 26 4.11 15.12 -17.91
N ARG A 27 4.92 16.17 -17.68
CA ARG A 27 5.64 16.40 -16.43
C ARG A 27 5.31 17.76 -15.84
N MET A 28 4.88 17.78 -14.58
CA MET A 28 4.66 18.98 -13.75
C MET A 28 5.71 19.04 -12.65
N GLU A 29 6.25 20.24 -12.39
CA GLU A 29 7.22 20.48 -11.31
C GLU A 29 6.72 21.60 -10.41
N LEU A 30 6.74 21.36 -9.09
CA LEU A 30 6.34 22.30 -8.05
C LEU A 30 7.53 22.55 -7.10
N PRO A 31 7.77 23.80 -6.63
CA PRO A 31 8.83 24.06 -5.68
C PRO A 31 8.63 23.27 -4.37
N THR A 32 9.69 22.64 -3.86
CA THR A 32 9.65 21.94 -2.58
C THR A 32 11.03 21.96 -1.89
N ARG A 33 11.08 21.46 -0.67
CA ARG A 33 12.31 21.05 -0.01
C ARG A 33 12.50 19.54 -0.21
N LEU A 34 13.74 19.10 -0.37
CA LEU A 34 14.06 17.72 -0.67
C LEU A 34 13.66 16.74 0.45
N ASP A 35 13.79 17.18 1.69
CA ASP A 35 13.64 16.42 2.94
C ASP A 35 12.20 16.42 3.50
N ILE A 36 11.25 17.07 2.84
CA ILE A 36 9.89 17.25 3.36
C ILE A 36 8.86 16.84 2.33
N LYS A 37 7.88 16.03 2.73
CA LYS A 37 6.66 15.77 1.95
C LYS A 37 5.73 17.00 2.04
N SER A 38 5.94 17.98 1.15
CA SER A 38 5.20 19.26 1.16
C SER A 38 3.80 19.12 0.57
N TYR A 39 3.57 18.14 -0.28
CA TYR A 39 2.33 17.93 -1.03
C TYR A 39 1.74 16.58 -0.71
N GLY A 40 0.43 16.56 -0.43
CA GLY A 40 -0.39 15.37 -0.50
C GLY A 40 -1.08 15.30 -1.85
N TYR A 41 -1.36 14.11 -2.33
CA TYR A 41 -2.07 13.92 -3.59
C TYR A 41 -2.83 12.59 -3.59
N GLU A 42 -3.87 12.53 -4.43
CA GLU A 42 -4.66 11.32 -4.67
C GLU A 42 -5.09 11.25 -6.12
N LEU A 43 -5.02 10.06 -6.69
CA LEU A 43 -5.44 9.79 -8.06
C LEU A 43 -6.94 9.53 -8.10
N LEU A 44 -7.64 10.19 -9.02
CA LEU A 44 -9.11 10.12 -9.16
C LEU A 44 -9.53 9.39 -10.44
N GLY A 45 -8.69 8.47 -10.92
CA GLY A 45 -8.91 7.77 -12.17
C GLY A 45 -8.99 8.74 -13.35
N GLU A 46 -9.95 8.56 -14.23
CA GLU A 46 -10.20 9.43 -15.39
C GLU A 46 -10.64 10.86 -14.99
N ASN A 47 -11.03 11.09 -13.74
CA ASN A 47 -11.34 12.42 -13.23
C ASN A 47 -10.08 13.26 -12.91
N GLY A 48 -8.89 12.75 -13.23
CA GLY A 48 -7.63 13.43 -12.98
C GLY A 48 -7.03 13.11 -11.62
N MET A 49 -6.55 14.12 -10.90
CA MET A 49 -5.99 13.95 -9.56
C MET A 49 -6.25 15.18 -8.70
N MET A 50 -6.18 14.99 -7.40
CA MET A 50 -6.22 16.07 -6.42
C MET A 50 -4.85 16.21 -5.77
N LEU A 51 -4.29 17.42 -5.84
CA LEU A 51 -3.10 17.84 -5.11
C LEU A 51 -3.53 18.73 -3.95
N PHE A 52 -2.92 18.58 -2.77
CA PHE A 52 -3.25 19.43 -1.63
C PHE A 52 -2.04 19.68 -0.73
N TYR A 53 -2.02 20.86 -0.11
CA TYR A 53 -0.93 21.27 0.76
C TYR A 53 -1.40 22.26 1.83
N GLU A 54 -0.68 22.26 2.95
CA GLU A 54 -0.92 23.17 4.05
C GLU A 54 -0.31 24.55 3.76
N SER A 55 -1.09 25.60 3.89
CA SER A 55 -0.59 26.98 3.88
C SER A 55 0.01 27.37 5.24
N ARG A 56 0.89 28.36 5.23
CA ARG A 56 1.38 28.99 6.48
C ARG A 56 0.38 29.97 7.08
N GLU A 57 -0.64 30.34 6.34
CA GLU A 57 -1.64 31.33 6.75
C GLU A 57 -2.75 30.71 7.59
N LEU A 58 -3.24 31.48 8.56
CA LEU A 58 -4.49 31.19 9.27
C LEU A 58 -5.62 32.04 8.68
N ASP A 59 -6.86 31.57 8.85
CA ASP A 59 -8.05 32.38 8.56
C ASP A 59 -8.42 33.28 9.77
N GLU A 60 -9.50 34.03 9.64
CA GLU A 60 -10.02 34.90 10.67
C GLU A 60 -10.46 34.19 11.97
N ASN A 61 -10.69 32.87 11.88
CA ASN A 61 -11.08 32.00 12.99
C ASN A 61 -9.90 31.20 13.56
N ASN A 62 -8.65 31.57 13.25
CA ASN A 62 -7.44 30.86 13.61
C ASN A 62 -7.39 29.41 13.08
N LYS A 63 -8.04 29.14 11.96
CA LYS A 63 -7.96 27.87 11.26
C LYS A 63 -6.85 27.90 10.21
N ARG A 64 -6.18 26.77 10.02
CA ARG A 64 -5.13 26.59 9.03
C ARG A 64 -5.76 26.42 7.64
N LYS A 65 -5.32 27.20 6.67
CA LYS A 65 -5.77 27.09 5.28
C LYS A 65 -5.09 25.92 4.59
N TRP A 66 -5.88 25.04 3.99
CA TRP A 66 -5.42 23.96 3.12
C TRP A 66 -5.89 24.24 1.71
N PHE A 67 -4.96 24.19 0.75
CA PHE A 67 -5.26 24.33 -0.66
C PHE A 67 -5.48 22.97 -1.27
N PHE A 68 -6.54 22.84 -2.05
CA PHE A 68 -6.87 21.67 -2.86
C PHE A 68 -6.90 22.11 -4.32
N THR A 69 -6.03 21.51 -5.14
CA THR A 69 -5.89 21.80 -6.56
C THR A 69 -6.30 20.57 -7.34
N LYS A 70 -7.33 20.69 -8.18
CA LYS A 70 -7.73 19.64 -9.10
C LYS A 70 -6.95 19.78 -10.38
N LEU A 71 -6.26 18.71 -10.78
CA LEU A 71 -5.57 18.56 -12.05
C LEU A 71 -6.34 17.58 -12.93
N ASP A 72 -6.37 17.84 -14.24
CA ASP A 72 -6.89 16.88 -15.21
C ASP A 72 -5.90 15.74 -15.51
N THR A 73 -6.23 14.86 -16.43
CA THR A 73 -5.39 13.73 -16.85
C THR A 73 -4.12 14.13 -17.62
N ASN A 74 -3.96 15.42 -17.94
CA ASN A 74 -2.76 16.02 -18.52
C ASN A 74 -2.00 16.88 -17.50
N LEU A 75 -2.28 16.72 -16.20
CA LEU A 75 -1.69 17.49 -15.11
C LEU A 75 -1.91 19.01 -15.23
N THR A 76 -2.97 19.43 -15.95
CA THR A 76 -3.35 20.85 -16.09
C THR A 76 -4.30 21.23 -14.96
N GLU A 77 -4.01 22.36 -14.30
CA GLU A 77 -4.85 22.89 -13.23
C GLU A 77 -6.25 23.25 -13.75
N GLN A 78 -7.27 22.65 -13.14
CA GLN A 78 -8.68 22.97 -13.43
C GLN A 78 -9.20 24.05 -12.49
N TRP A 79 -8.90 23.91 -11.20
CA TRP A 79 -9.26 24.87 -10.16
C TRP A 79 -8.45 24.68 -8.88
N VAL A 80 -8.41 25.73 -8.06
CA VAL A 80 -7.89 25.69 -6.68
C VAL A 80 -8.99 26.11 -5.73
N LYS A 81 -9.23 25.33 -4.68
CA LYS A 81 -10.17 25.62 -3.61
C LYS A 81 -9.48 25.56 -2.25
N LEU A 82 -10.05 26.28 -1.29
CA LEU A 82 -9.52 26.39 0.05
C LEU A 82 -10.45 25.72 1.05
N VAL A 83 -9.87 24.92 1.96
CA VAL A 83 -10.56 24.33 3.11
C VAL A 83 -9.83 24.79 4.37
N ALA A 84 -10.56 25.34 5.33
CA ALA A 84 -10.03 25.80 6.61
C ALA A 84 -10.19 24.70 7.67
N LEU A 85 -9.08 24.18 8.21
CA LEU A 85 -9.04 23.14 9.24
C LEU A 85 -8.49 23.69 10.55
N SER A 86 -8.82 23.04 11.65
CA SER A 86 -8.27 23.37 12.96
C SER A 86 -6.73 23.33 12.96
N GLU A 87 -6.10 24.22 13.69
CA GLU A 87 -4.65 24.28 13.73
C GLU A 87 -4.05 22.99 14.30
N GLY A 88 -2.97 22.51 13.68
CA GLY A 88 -2.25 21.31 14.09
C GLY A 88 -2.84 20.00 13.55
N MET A 89 -3.86 20.06 12.71
CA MET A 89 -4.34 18.89 11.97
C MET A 89 -3.27 18.39 11.00
N ARG A 90 -3.10 17.06 10.93
CA ARG A 90 -2.19 16.37 10.01
C ARG A 90 -2.94 15.31 9.23
N ILE A 91 -2.58 15.13 7.96
CA ILE A 91 -3.14 14.05 7.16
C ILE A 91 -2.78 12.73 7.83
N HIS A 92 -3.79 11.94 8.12
CA HIS A 92 -3.64 10.60 8.65
C HIS A 92 -3.86 9.56 7.56
N LYS A 93 -4.91 9.74 6.74
CA LYS A 93 -5.19 8.85 5.61
C LYS A 93 -5.93 9.58 4.51
N ILE A 94 -5.67 9.11 3.29
CA ILE A 94 -6.36 9.52 2.08
C ILE A 94 -6.99 8.28 1.47
N LEU A 95 -8.23 8.40 1.05
CA LEU A 95 -9.00 7.35 0.37
C LEU A 95 -9.75 7.97 -0.79
N SER A 96 -9.83 7.26 -1.90
CA SER A 96 -10.70 7.60 -3.02
C SER A 96 -11.70 6.49 -3.27
N THR A 97 -12.91 6.87 -3.64
CA THR A 97 -13.96 6.01 -4.17
C THR A 97 -14.33 6.53 -5.56
N GLU A 98 -15.19 5.82 -6.28
CA GLU A 98 -15.70 6.30 -7.57
C GLU A 98 -16.44 7.65 -7.47
N GLU A 99 -16.93 8.01 -6.29
CA GLU A 99 -17.75 9.20 -6.08
C GLU A 99 -17.06 10.28 -5.26
N ARG A 100 -16.06 9.92 -4.43
CA ARG A 100 -15.51 10.83 -3.43
C ARG A 100 -14.00 10.66 -3.23
N LEU A 101 -13.35 11.79 -2.98
CA LEU A 101 -12.07 11.84 -2.27
C LEU A 101 -12.35 12.10 -0.78
N ILE A 102 -11.71 11.36 0.10
CA ILE A 102 -11.85 11.45 1.55
C ILE A 102 -10.46 11.63 2.15
N VAL A 103 -10.26 12.71 2.89
CA VAL A 103 -9.01 12.95 3.61
C VAL A 103 -9.32 13.03 5.10
N LEU A 104 -8.81 12.07 5.85
CA LEU A 104 -8.90 12.05 7.30
C LEU A 104 -7.71 12.81 7.87
N PHE A 105 -8.00 13.87 8.58
CA PHE A 105 -7.04 14.62 9.37
C PHE A 105 -7.18 14.28 10.84
N ILE A 106 -6.08 14.20 11.56
CA ILE A 106 -6.08 14.02 13.02
C ILE A 106 -5.14 15.04 13.67
N LYS A 107 -5.48 15.39 14.91
CA LYS A 107 -4.61 16.15 15.79
C LYS A 107 -4.30 15.33 17.03
N ASN A 108 -3.07 14.83 17.10
CA ASN A 108 -2.59 14.12 18.26
C ASN A 108 -1.72 15.08 19.10
N THR A 109 -2.16 15.39 20.31
CA THR A 109 -1.45 16.28 21.23
C THR A 109 -0.28 15.60 21.93
N GLY A 110 -0.13 14.27 21.76
CA GLY A 110 0.88 13.46 22.47
C GLY A 110 0.55 13.20 23.94
N LYS A 111 -0.54 13.75 24.47
CA LYS A 111 -0.96 13.53 25.85
C LYS A 111 -1.89 12.32 25.95
N LYS A 112 -1.52 11.35 26.77
CA LYS A 112 -2.20 10.05 26.86
C LYS A 112 -3.69 10.11 27.25
N GLN A 113 -4.12 11.17 27.92
CA GLN A 113 -5.50 11.30 28.42
C GLN A 113 -6.39 12.20 27.56
N GLU A 114 -5.83 12.86 26.55
CA GLU A 114 -6.61 13.73 25.68
C GLU A 114 -7.20 12.94 24.50
N PRO A 115 -8.46 13.20 24.13
CA PRO A 115 -9.07 12.67 22.93
C PRO A 115 -8.26 13.07 21.68
N ILE A 116 -8.35 12.28 20.64
CA ILE A 116 -7.71 12.57 19.35
C ILE A 116 -8.73 13.28 18.47
N ALA A 117 -8.58 14.60 18.31
CA ALA A 117 -9.46 15.35 17.43
C ALA A 117 -9.28 14.91 15.97
N TYR A 118 -10.37 14.79 15.24
CA TYR A 118 -10.36 14.50 13.81
C TYR A 118 -11.20 15.50 13.01
N GLU A 119 -10.80 15.71 11.76
CA GLU A 119 -11.57 16.38 10.73
C GLU A 119 -11.52 15.54 9.43
N ILE A 120 -12.67 15.21 8.87
CA ILE A 120 -12.82 14.48 7.62
C ILE A 120 -13.23 15.47 6.54
N VAL A 121 -12.33 15.71 5.60
CA VAL A 121 -12.64 16.47 4.39
C VAL A 121 -13.11 15.48 3.32
N SER A 122 -14.33 15.62 2.86
CA SER A 122 -14.87 14.82 1.77
C SER A 122 -15.17 15.71 0.57
N TYR A 123 -14.60 15.38 -0.58
CA TYR A 123 -14.87 16.05 -1.85
C TYR A 123 -15.66 15.12 -2.77
N HIS A 124 -16.82 15.59 -3.24
CA HIS A 124 -17.67 14.83 -4.14
C HIS A 124 -17.29 15.10 -5.60
N LEU A 125 -16.87 14.06 -6.33
CA LEU A 125 -16.29 14.17 -7.68
C LEU A 125 -17.25 14.73 -8.73
N ARG A 126 -18.56 14.42 -8.64
CA ARG A 126 -19.54 14.81 -9.65
C ARG A 126 -20.05 16.25 -9.52
N ASN A 127 -20.10 16.78 -8.30
CA ASN A 127 -20.67 18.11 -8.05
C ASN A 127 -19.69 19.15 -7.55
N ASP A 128 -18.41 18.80 -7.49
CA ASP A 128 -17.28 19.65 -7.08
C ASP A 128 -17.48 20.34 -5.69
N LYS A 129 -18.14 19.64 -4.75
CA LYS A 129 -18.43 20.17 -3.42
C LYS A 129 -17.60 19.49 -2.35
N PHE A 130 -17.10 20.31 -1.43
CA PHE A 130 -16.49 19.84 -0.19
C PHE A 130 -17.54 19.78 0.93
N SER A 131 -17.38 18.77 1.79
CA SER A 131 -18.03 18.70 3.09
C SER A 131 -17.00 18.42 4.16
N LEU A 132 -17.23 18.92 5.37
CA LEU A 132 -16.36 18.78 6.52
C LEU A 132 -17.15 18.17 7.66
N MET A 133 -16.61 17.11 8.26
CA MET A 133 -17.09 16.51 9.51
C MET A 133 -15.97 16.56 10.52
N GLY A 134 -16.26 16.88 11.78
CA GLY A 134 -15.27 16.89 12.85
C GLY A 134 -15.81 16.27 14.12
N GLY A 135 -14.91 15.84 14.97
CA GLY A 135 -15.21 15.24 16.28
C GLY A 135 -13.94 14.74 16.96
N ASP A 136 -14.14 13.88 17.94
CA ASP A 136 -13.06 13.32 18.74
C ASP A 136 -13.16 11.80 18.80
N PHE A 137 -12.02 11.11 18.58
CA PHE A 137 -11.84 9.72 18.95
C PHE A 137 -11.44 9.60 20.42
N PRO A 138 -11.74 8.50 21.10
CA PRO A 138 -11.29 8.26 22.46
C PRO A 138 -9.79 8.45 22.63
N ALA A 139 -9.36 8.84 23.82
CA ALA A 139 -7.94 8.95 24.14
C ALA A 139 -7.21 7.61 23.92
N GLN A 140 -5.97 7.66 23.44
CA GLN A 140 -5.14 6.49 23.13
C GLN A 140 -5.68 5.59 22.00
N SER A 141 -6.67 6.06 21.22
CA SER A 141 -7.15 5.32 20.03
C SER A 141 -6.03 5.07 19.04
N GLN A 142 -5.96 3.85 18.55
CA GLN A 142 -5.11 3.47 17.44
C GLN A 142 -6.00 3.31 16.19
N ILE A 143 -5.90 4.30 15.30
CA ILE A 143 -6.72 4.37 14.10
C ILE A 143 -5.87 3.81 12.95
N GLN A 144 -6.04 2.54 12.62
CA GLN A 144 -5.15 1.86 11.68
C GLN A 144 -5.80 1.47 10.38
N THR A 145 -7.08 1.08 10.44
CA THR A 145 -7.73 0.47 9.31
C THR A 145 -9.07 1.14 9.04
N PHE A 146 -9.28 1.45 7.77
CA PHE A 146 -10.50 2.07 7.26
C PHE A 146 -10.71 1.68 5.82
N ALA A 147 -11.98 1.66 5.42
CA ALA A 147 -12.38 1.48 4.05
C ALA A 147 -13.57 2.39 3.73
N ALA A 148 -13.63 2.85 2.50
CA ALA A 148 -14.71 3.70 2.02
C ALA A 148 -15.36 3.10 0.78
N HIS A 149 -16.68 3.19 0.72
CA HIS A 149 -17.46 2.81 -0.45
C HIS A 149 -18.62 3.77 -0.63
N LYS A 150 -18.75 4.36 -1.82
CA LYS A 150 -19.74 5.43 -2.10
C LYS A 150 -19.59 6.59 -1.09
N ASP A 151 -20.62 6.86 -0.33
CA ASP A 151 -20.67 7.90 0.71
C ASP A 151 -20.45 7.38 2.14
N LYS A 152 -20.05 6.11 2.30
CA LYS A 152 -19.79 5.47 3.58
C LYS A 152 -18.30 5.29 3.83
N LEU A 153 -17.90 5.60 5.07
CA LEU A 153 -16.54 5.35 5.56
C LEU A 153 -16.63 4.54 6.85
N LEU A 154 -16.07 3.33 6.84
CA LEU A 154 -15.94 2.49 8.03
C LEU A 154 -14.54 2.65 8.60
N VAL A 155 -14.45 3.01 9.88
CA VAL A 155 -13.19 3.22 10.61
C VAL A 155 -13.12 2.23 11.76
N GLY A 156 -12.01 1.52 11.86
CA GLY A 156 -11.70 0.63 12.98
C GLY A 156 -10.77 1.32 13.97
N ILE A 157 -11.12 1.26 15.23
CA ILE A 157 -10.35 1.84 16.32
C ILE A 157 -9.99 0.75 17.31
N ASN A 158 -8.69 0.59 17.57
CA ASN A 158 -8.21 -0.24 18.66
C ASN A 158 -7.90 0.64 19.87
N LEU A 159 -8.37 0.21 21.02
CA LEU A 159 -8.20 0.89 22.30
C LEU A 159 -7.29 0.08 23.24
N ALA A 160 -6.97 0.63 24.40
CA ALA A 160 -6.27 -0.11 25.44
C ALA A 160 -7.05 -1.35 25.89
N ASP A 161 -6.36 -2.32 26.49
CA ASP A 161 -6.94 -3.57 27.01
C ASP A 161 -7.65 -4.46 25.98
N ASN A 162 -7.25 -4.35 24.70
CA ASN A 162 -7.84 -5.07 23.55
C ASN A 162 -9.32 -4.74 23.31
N LEU A 163 -9.76 -3.56 23.68
CA LEU A 163 -11.07 -3.06 23.27
C LEU A 163 -10.99 -2.52 21.84
N ALA A 164 -12.06 -2.63 21.10
CA ALA A 164 -12.12 -2.16 19.75
C ALA A 164 -13.53 -1.63 19.41
N ASP A 165 -13.56 -0.57 18.58
CA ASP A 165 -14.79 0.02 18.08
C ASP A 165 -14.78 0.09 16.55
N LEU A 166 -15.97 -0.08 15.96
CA LEU A 166 -16.22 0.16 14.54
C LEU A 166 -17.15 1.36 14.39
N LEU A 167 -16.67 2.37 13.68
CA LEU A 167 -17.39 3.63 13.46
C LEU A 167 -17.76 3.78 11.98
N LEU A 168 -19.05 3.81 11.68
CA LEU A 168 -19.57 4.04 10.33
C LEU A 168 -19.98 5.50 10.16
N PHE A 169 -19.28 6.20 9.29
CA PHE A 169 -19.59 7.58 8.88
C PHE A 169 -20.45 7.58 7.62
N ASP A 170 -21.54 8.33 7.65
CA ASP A 170 -22.32 8.70 6.47
C ASP A 170 -21.89 10.11 6.04
N LEU A 171 -21.07 10.18 5.01
CA LEU A 171 -20.46 11.43 4.53
C LEU A 171 -21.47 12.35 3.82
N SER A 172 -22.60 11.79 3.35
CA SER A 172 -23.66 12.56 2.70
C SER A 172 -24.56 13.25 3.71
N ARG A 173 -24.86 12.56 4.84
CA ARG A 173 -25.71 13.05 5.91
C ARG A 173 -24.95 13.76 7.02
N GLY A 174 -23.61 13.61 7.05
CA GLY A 174 -22.80 14.13 8.15
C GLY A 174 -23.07 13.44 9.48
N SER A 175 -23.38 12.14 9.49
CA SER A 175 -23.73 11.38 10.68
C SER A 175 -22.73 10.25 10.97
N LEU A 176 -22.61 9.89 12.24
CA LEU A 176 -21.75 8.83 12.75
C LEU A 176 -22.62 7.80 13.48
N LYS A 177 -22.36 6.51 13.24
CA LYS A 177 -22.97 5.37 13.92
C LYS A 177 -21.87 4.47 14.46
N ALA A 178 -21.87 4.18 15.76
CA ALA A 178 -21.06 3.10 16.33
C ALA A 178 -21.73 1.74 16.03
N LEU A 179 -20.91 0.73 15.73
CA LEU A 179 -21.38 -0.64 15.49
C LEU A 179 -21.05 -1.50 16.71
N ASP A 180 -22.04 -1.81 17.52
CA ASP A 180 -21.87 -2.43 18.85
C ASP A 180 -21.44 -3.90 18.83
N VAL A 181 -21.12 -4.46 17.67
CA VAL A 181 -20.80 -5.90 17.52
C VAL A 181 -19.53 -6.33 18.28
N LEU A 182 -18.62 -5.38 18.58
CA LEU A 182 -17.39 -5.62 19.33
C LEU A 182 -17.47 -5.14 20.79
N ALA A 183 -18.61 -4.62 21.24
CA ALA A 183 -18.76 -4.01 22.58
C ALA A 183 -18.58 -5.02 23.74
N GLU A 184 -18.96 -6.29 23.53
CA GLU A 184 -18.89 -7.33 24.55
C GLU A 184 -17.71 -8.27 24.32
N GLY A 185 -16.48 -7.79 24.44
CA GLY A 185 -15.34 -8.67 24.29
C GLY A 185 -14.00 -7.94 24.16
N GLN A 186 -12.94 -8.71 24.05
CA GLN A 186 -11.60 -8.21 23.78
C GLN A 186 -11.24 -8.52 22.32
N TYR A 187 -11.13 -7.49 21.50
CA TYR A 187 -10.86 -7.60 20.07
C TYR A 187 -9.74 -6.67 19.65
N ILE A 188 -9.02 -7.08 18.61
CA ILE A 188 -8.10 -6.22 17.87
C ILE A 188 -8.48 -6.25 16.40
N ILE A 189 -8.90 -5.12 15.86
CA ILE A 189 -9.20 -4.96 14.43
C ILE A 189 -7.86 -4.98 13.68
N GLN A 190 -7.74 -5.87 12.70
CA GLN A 190 -6.55 -6.04 11.89
C GLN A 190 -6.70 -5.40 10.51
N LYS A 191 -7.88 -5.57 9.88
CA LYS A 191 -8.14 -5.10 8.53
C LYS A 191 -9.61 -4.76 8.33
N ILE A 192 -9.85 -3.70 7.58
CA ILE A 192 -11.14 -3.39 6.97
C ILE A 192 -10.91 -3.29 5.46
N ALA A 193 -11.81 -3.87 4.67
CA ALA A 193 -11.79 -3.78 3.22
C ALA A 193 -13.21 -3.68 2.68
N VAL A 194 -13.34 -3.20 1.44
CA VAL A 194 -14.60 -3.19 0.70
C VAL A 194 -14.67 -4.41 -0.19
N LEU A 195 -15.79 -5.10 -0.14
CA LEU A 195 -16.19 -6.11 -1.11
C LEU A 195 -17.06 -5.42 -2.16
N GLN A 196 -16.41 -4.89 -3.20
CA GLN A 196 -17.06 -4.00 -4.18
C GLN A 196 -18.26 -4.66 -4.88
N THR A 197 -18.14 -5.93 -5.28
CA THR A 197 -19.19 -6.67 -5.99
C THR A 197 -20.46 -6.87 -5.15
N ASP A 198 -20.31 -6.94 -3.82
CA ASP A 198 -21.41 -7.21 -2.89
C ASP A 198 -21.85 -5.97 -2.11
N GLU A 199 -21.21 -4.83 -2.36
CA GLU A 199 -21.45 -3.58 -1.63
C GLU A 199 -21.40 -3.77 -0.09
N ARG A 200 -20.38 -4.47 0.41
CA ARG A 200 -20.22 -4.81 1.83
C ARG A 200 -18.86 -4.37 2.34
N PHE A 201 -18.79 -4.19 3.65
CA PHE A 201 -17.52 -4.09 4.37
C PHE A 201 -17.16 -5.44 4.96
N GLY A 202 -15.92 -5.89 4.71
CA GLY A 202 -15.30 -7.02 5.39
C GLY A 202 -14.35 -6.52 6.47
N VAL A 203 -14.46 -7.08 7.67
CA VAL A 203 -13.61 -6.73 8.82
C VAL A 203 -12.97 -7.99 9.36
N PHE A 204 -11.65 -7.98 9.46
CA PHE A 204 -10.89 -9.04 10.10
C PHE A 204 -10.46 -8.60 11.48
N VAL A 205 -10.81 -9.37 12.50
CA VAL A 205 -10.47 -9.10 13.90
C VAL A 205 -9.91 -10.34 14.59
N LYS A 206 -9.06 -10.11 15.59
CA LYS A 206 -8.61 -11.15 16.51
C LYS A 206 -9.37 -11.03 17.83
N ARG A 207 -9.93 -12.15 18.30
CA ARG A 207 -10.58 -12.23 19.61
C ARG A 207 -9.61 -12.74 20.67
N PHE A 208 -9.70 -12.14 21.85
CA PHE A 208 -8.93 -12.50 23.02
C PHE A 208 -9.84 -12.76 24.21
N GLY A 209 -9.50 -13.78 25.00
CA GLY A 209 -10.11 -14.06 26.30
C GLY A 209 -9.03 -14.12 27.37
N ASN A 210 -9.20 -13.38 28.46
CA ASN A 210 -8.18 -13.29 29.52
C ASN A 210 -6.76 -12.97 29.01
N LYS A 211 -6.66 -12.06 28.03
CA LYS A 211 -5.42 -11.66 27.33
C LYS A 211 -4.76 -12.78 26.49
N ARG A 212 -5.46 -13.86 26.22
CA ARG A 212 -5.00 -14.95 25.36
C ARG A 212 -5.78 -14.92 24.05
N PHE A 213 -5.08 -15.18 22.95
CA PHE A 213 -5.73 -15.33 21.65
C PHE A 213 -6.70 -16.53 21.69
N GLU A 214 -7.90 -16.33 21.17
CA GLU A 214 -8.93 -17.36 21.06
C GLU A 214 -9.26 -17.72 19.63
N ALA A 215 -9.53 -16.71 18.77
CA ALA A 215 -9.94 -16.94 17.40
C ALA A 215 -9.62 -15.76 16.48
N ASP A 216 -9.49 -16.08 15.18
CA ASP A 216 -9.58 -15.14 14.07
C ASP A 216 -11.04 -15.03 13.62
N ILE A 217 -11.59 -13.81 13.53
CA ILE A 217 -13.00 -13.57 13.23
C ILE A 217 -13.12 -12.69 11.98
N PHE A 218 -14.04 -13.06 11.11
CA PHE A 218 -14.41 -12.31 9.92
C PHE A 218 -15.85 -11.84 10.06
N LEU A 219 -16.05 -10.53 9.99
CA LEU A 219 -17.34 -9.87 10.08
C LEU A 219 -17.65 -9.20 8.74
N PHE A 220 -18.89 -9.32 8.28
CA PHE A 220 -19.34 -8.67 7.06
C PHE A 220 -20.57 -7.80 7.37
N PHE A 221 -20.48 -6.53 6.96
CA PHE A 221 -21.52 -5.53 7.19
C PHE A 221 -22.06 -5.01 5.86
N ASP A 222 -23.35 -4.74 5.81
CA ASP A 222 -23.92 -3.94 4.76
C ASP A 222 -23.51 -2.46 4.88
N LEU A 223 -23.85 -1.64 3.89
CA LEU A 223 -23.50 -0.21 3.88
C LEU A 223 -24.21 0.62 4.96
N ASN A 224 -25.22 0.08 5.64
CA ASN A 224 -25.93 0.72 6.75
C ASN A 224 -25.39 0.26 8.12
N GLY A 225 -24.37 -0.60 8.11
CA GLY A 225 -23.75 -1.18 9.31
C GLY A 225 -24.61 -2.26 9.97
N GLY A 226 -25.46 -2.95 9.19
CA GLY A 226 -26.09 -4.21 9.58
C GLY A 226 -25.10 -5.36 9.44
N LEU A 227 -24.95 -6.17 10.50
CA LEU A 227 -24.12 -7.40 10.43
C LEU A 227 -24.82 -8.43 9.56
N VAL A 228 -24.17 -8.82 8.45
CA VAL A 228 -24.69 -9.80 7.48
C VAL A 228 -24.22 -11.20 7.83
N ASN A 229 -22.92 -11.37 8.06
CA ASN A 229 -22.29 -12.66 8.35
C ASN A 229 -21.18 -12.50 9.39
N LEU A 230 -20.97 -13.56 10.17
CA LEU A 230 -19.84 -13.72 11.08
C LEU A 230 -19.26 -15.12 10.90
N PHE A 231 -17.93 -15.22 10.75
CA PHE A 231 -17.21 -16.48 10.69
C PHE A 231 -16.11 -16.49 11.73
N GLU A 232 -16.00 -17.58 12.45
CA GLU A 232 -14.94 -17.81 13.42
C GLU A 232 -14.01 -18.90 12.91
N VAL A 233 -12.71 -18.60 12.88
CA VAL A 233 -11.66 -19.52 12.45
C VAL A 233 -10.76 -19.83 13.64
N VAL A 234 -10.76 -21.08 14.03
CA VAL A 234 -9.87 -21.63 15.07
C VAL A 234 -9.01 -22.71 14.42
N ASP A 235 -7.69 -22.54 14.48
CA ASP A 235 -6.77 -23.53 13.93
C ASP A 235 -6.17 -24.41 15.05
N GLU A 236 -6.43 -25.70 15.00
CA GLU A 236 -5.90 -26.69 15.94
C GLU A 236 -4.37 -26.83 15.89
N GLN A 237 -3.74 -26.44 14.77
CA GLN A 237 -2.28 -26.46 14.61
C GLN A 237 -1.62 -25.13 15.00
N TYR A 238 -2.35 -24.25 15.68
CA TYR A 238 -1.86 -22.96 16.19
C TYR A 238 -1.22 -22.09 15.11
N ARG A 239 -1.84 -22.00 13.94
CA ARG A 239 -1.50 -21.06 12.89
C ARG A 239 -2.39 -19.83 13.03
N TYR A 240 -1.81 -18.65 13.07
CA TYR A 240 -2.51 -17.40 13.29
C TYR A 240 -2.51 -16.57 12.01
N LEU A 241 -3.67 -16.15 11.56
CA LEU A 241 -3.78 -15.33 10.34
C LEU A 241 -3.15 -13.95 10.61
N ALA A 242 -2.26 -13.50 9.73
CA ALA A 242 -1.47 -12.29 9.96
C ALA A 242 -1.92 -11.13 9.08
N SER A 243 -2.02 -11.34 7.78
CA SER A 243 -2.47 -10.34 6.81
C SER A 243 -3.57 -10.93 5.94
N VAL A 244 -4.50 -10.10 5.49
CA VAL A 244 -5.68 -10.56 4.76
C VAL A 244 -6.01 -9.58 3.63
N GLY A 245 -6.18 -10.13 2.42
CA GLY A 245 -6.91 -9.50 1.33
C GLY A 245 -8.24 -10.21 1.13
N PHE A 246 -9.30 -9.45 0.82
CA PHE A 246 -10.64 -10.00 0.57
C PHE A 246 -10.99 -9.90 -0.90
N PHE A 247 -11.66 -10.92 -1.39
CA PHE A 247 -12.27 -10.95 -2.71
C PHE A 247 -13.66 -11.57 -2.62
N SER A 248 -14.64 -11.00 -3.31
CA SER A 248 -15.98 -11.56 -3.37
C SER A 248 -16.29 -12.03 -4.78
N GLN A 249 -16.86 -13.23 -4.87
CA GLN A 249 -17.28 -13.83 -6.13
C GLN A 249 -18.53 -14.68 -5.94
N GLN A 250 -19.58 -14.38 -6.69
CA GLN A 250 -20.83 -15.18 -6.74
C GLN A 250 -21.47 -15.42 -5.36
N GLY A 251 -21.37 -14.45 -4.44
CA GLY A 251 -21.90 -14.53 -3.08
C GLY A 251 -21.00 -15.26 -2.07
N GLU A 252 -19.87 -15.78 -2.51
CA GLU A 252 -18.83 -16.33 -1.64
C GLU A 252 -17.74 -15.29 -1.42
N VAL A 253 -17.14 -15.28 -0.24
CA VAL A 253 -16.01 -14.43 0.08
C VAL A 253 -14.76 -15.28 0.21
N VAL A 254 -13.72 -14.90 -0.51
CA VAL A 254 -12.40 -15.49 -0.39
C VAL A 254 -11.49 -14.53 0.36
N ALA A 255 -10.80 -15.03 1.38
CA ALA A 255 -9.74 -14.30 2.06
C ALA A 255 -8.40 -14.99 1.81
N ILE A 256 -7.44 -14.24 1.29
CA ILE A 256 -6.07 -14.73 1.05
C ILE A 256 -5.12 -13.87 1.86
N GLY A 257 -4.13 -14.48 2.46
CA GLY A 257 -3.14 -13.76 3.24
C GLY A 257 -2.01 -14.64 3.73
N THR A 258 -1.35 -14.18 4.77
CA THR A 258 -0.25 -14.90 5.40
C THR A 258 -0.61 -15.37 6.79
N TYR A 259 0.07 -16.39 7.30
CA TYR A 259 -0.10 -16.89 8.65
C TYR A 259 1.23 -17.00 9.39
N GLU A 260 1.16 -16.85 10.71
CA GLU A 260 2.27 -17.03 11.66
C GLU A 260 2.14 -18.37 12.39
N ARG A 261 3.23 -18.92 12.92
CA ARG A 261 3.22 -20.14 13.74
C ARG A 261 3.06 -19.84 15.23
N GLU A 262 2.82 -20.88 16.01
CA GLU A 262 2.60 -20.81 17.47
C GLU A 262 3.66 -20.00 18.24
N LYS A 263 4.93 -20.09 17.85
CA LYS A 263 6.00 -19.31 18.49
C LYS A 263 5.74 -17.79 18.48
N ASN A 264 4.95 -17.33 17.50
CA ASN A 264 4.56 -15.93 17.33
C ASN A 264 3.13 -15.68 17.84
N LYS A 265 2.65 -16.49 18.79
CA LYS A 265 1.29 -16.37 19.32
C LYS A 265 0.92 -14.92 19.58
N PRO A 266 -0.21 -14.45 19.04
CA PRO A 266 -0.68 -13.11 19.29
C PRO A 266 -0.83 -12.89 20.80
N THR A 267 -0.12 -11.92 21.32
CA THR A 267 -0.31 -11.42 22.68
C THR A 267 -1.11 -10.15 22.64
N ALA A 268 -1.67 -9.74 23.76
CA ALA A 268 -2.29 -8.42 23.88
C ALA A 268 -1.32 -7.36 23.34
N ILE A 269 -1.66 -6.75 22.22
CA ILE A 269 -0.79 -5.82 21.52
C ILE A 269 -0.81 -4.51 22.30
N LYS A 270 0.34 -4.10 22.82
CA LYS A 270 0.47 -2.81 23.51
C LYS A 270 0.50 -1.63 22.54
N ASN A 271 1.00 -1.87 21.32
CA ASN A 271 1.10 -0.87 20.27
C ASN A 271 0.84 -1.51 18.90
N ALA A 272 0.17 -0.79 18.03
CA ALA A 272 -0.12 -1.22 16.67
C ALA A 272 1.12 -1.51 15.81
N GLN A 273 2.21 -0.85 16.08
CA GLN A 273 3.51 -1.10 15.42
C GLN A 273 4.08 -2.49 15.71
N GLU A 274 3.60 -3.18 16.75
CA GLU A 274 4.03 -4.56 17.06
C GLU A 274 3.50 -5.60 16.07
N THR A 275 2.50 -5.26 15.26
CA THR A 275 2.02 -6.14 14.17
C THR A 275 2.85 -6.01 12.91
N ILE A 276 3.53 -4.87 12.73
CA ILE A 276 4.42 -4.64 11.62
C ILE A 276 5.74 -5.37 11.93
N GLY A 277 6.07 -6.35 11.09
CA GLY A 277 7.35 -7.04 11.20
C GLY A 277 7.31 -8.42 11.86
N ARG A 278 6.13 -9.01 12.06
CA ARG A 278 6.04 -10.42 12.40
C ARG A 278 6.34 -11.29 11.18
N GLU A 279 7.05 -12.39 11.43
CA GLU A 279 7.44 -13.32 10.39
C GLU A 279 6.27 -14.24 10.03
N ALA A 280 5.80 -14.15 8.80
CA ALA A 280 4.87 -15.08 8.21
C ALA A 280 5.60 -16.38 7.83
N ALA A 281 4.99 -17.52 8.11
CA ALA A 281 5.52 -18.86 7.82
C ALA A 281 4.92 -19.48 6.55
N GLY A 282 3.88 -18.88 6.00
CA GLY A 282 3.20 -19.34 4.81
C GLY A 282 2.00 -18.48 4.45
N MET A 283 1.26 -18.94 3.47
CA MET A 283 0.04 -18.33 2.98
C MET A 283 -1.17 -19.19 3.33
N PHE A 284 -2.33 -18.56 3.41
CA PHE A 284 -3.60 -19.26 3.52
C PHE A 284 -4.57 -18.80 2.43
N TYR A 285 -5.47 -19.70 2.07
CA TYR A 285 -6.64 -19.45 1.24
C TYR A 285 -7.86 -19.89 2.04
N LEU A 286 -8.72 -18.96 2.38
CA LEU A 286 -9.92 -19.18 3.17
C LEU A 286 -11.15 -18.86 2.33
N GLN A 287 -12.04 -19.83 2.16
CA GLN A 287 -13.32 -19.66 1.48
C GLN A 287 -14.44 -19.62 2.52
N LEU A 288 -15.25 -18.55 2.45
CA LEU A 288 -16.37 -18.29 3.35
C LEU A 288 -17.66 -18.34 2.55
N GLN A 289 -18.48 -19.35 2.79
CA GLN A 289 -19.71 -19.60 2.04
C GLN A 289 -20.91 -18.91 2.70
N ALA A 290 -21.89 -18.51 1.92
CA ALA A 290 -23.10 -17.85 2.41
C ALA A 290 -23.91 -18.69 3.42
N ASN A 291 -23.78 -20.01 3.39
CA ASN A 291 -24.41 -20.95 4.32
C ASN A 291 -23.75 -21.02 5.71
N GLY A 292 -22.68 -20.22 5.94
CA GLY A 292 -21.92 -20.21 7.20
C GLY A 292 -20.78 -21.22 7.27
N GLN A 293 -20.55 -22.01 6.21
CA GLN A 293 -19.43 -22.92 6.14
C GLN A 293 -18.15 -22.19 5.74
N SER A 294 -17.02 -22.65 6.26
CA SER A 294 -15.69 -22.15 5.89
C SER A 294 -14.77 -23.31 5.60
N SER A 295 -13.87 -23.13 4.63
CA SER A 295 -12.78 -24.05 4.35
C SER A 295 -11.47 -23.28 4.24
N ILE A 296 -10.40 -23.76 4.86
CA ILE A 296 -9.10 -23.12 4.83
C ILE A 296 -8.03 -24.08 4.32
N LYS A 297 -7.19 -23.58 3.42
CA LYS A 297 -5.99 -24.27 2.95
C LYS A 297 -4.77 -23.47 3.36
N TYR A 298 -3.73 -24.15 3.78
CA TYR A 298 -2.47 -23.54 4.17
C TYR A 298 -1.33 -23.99 3.25
N HIS A 299 -0.55 -23.01 2.81
CA HIS A 299 0.60 -23.18 1.93
C HIS A 299 1.86 -22.68 2.65
N PRO A 300 2.64 -23.56 3.32
CA PRO A 300 3.93 -23.16 3.88
C PRO A 300 4.84 -22.60 2.78
N PHE A 301 5.61 -21.54 3.06
CA PHE A 301 6.50 -20.98 2.03
C PHE A 301 7.49 -22.02 1.48
N ALA A 302 7.98 -22.92 2.31
CA ALA A 302 8.89 -23.98 1.88
C ALA A 302 8.27 -24.95 0.86
N SER A 303 6.94 -25.04 0.77
CA SER A 303 6.24 -25.88 -0.21
C SER A 303 5.84 -25.16 -1.50
N LEU A 304 6.06 -23.83 -1.58
CA LEU A 304 5.73 -23.07 -2.78
C LEU A 304 6.71 -23.38 -3.92
N PRO A 305 6.23 -23.44 -5.17
CA PRO A 305 7.10 -23.67 -6.31
C PRO A 305 8.11 -22.53 -6.44
N ASN A 306 9.37 -22.87 -6.72
CA ASN A 306 10.45 -21.90 -6.97
C ASN A 306 10.65 -20.86 -5.85
N ILE A 307 10.37 -21.19 -4.60
CA ILE A 307 10.49 -20.23 -3.47
C ILE A 307 11.91 -19.67 -3.30
N ASP A 308 12.92 -20.38 -3.76
CA ASP A 308 14.33 -19.95 -3.72
C ASP A 308 14.57 -18.62 -4.43
N ILE A 309 13.81 -18.28 -5.48
CA ILE A 309 13.91 -16.98 -6.16
C ILE A 309 13.42 -15.81 -5.28
N ALA A 310 12.63 -16.10 -4.26
CA ALA A 310 12.08 -15.09 -3.35
C ALA A 310 13.00 -14.78 -2.16
N LEU A 311 13.97 -15.65 -1.89
CA LEU A 311 14.84 -15.50 -0.74
C LEU A 311 15.88 -14.37 -0.95
N ALA A 312 16.17 -13.66 0.13
CA ALA A 312 17.33 -12.78 0.14
C ALA A 312 18.61 -13.59 -0.07
N SER A 313 19.62 -13.00 -0.71
CA SER A 313 20.87 -13.69 -1.08
C SER A 313 21.53 -14.40 0.11
N GLU A 314 21.47 -13.81 1.31
CA GLU A 314 22.04 -14.38 2.53
C GLU A 314 21.28 -15.64 2.97
N ASP A 315 19.95 -15.59 2.90
CA ASP A 315 19.09 -16.71 3.30
C ASP A 315 19.19 -17.85 2.29
N LEU A 316 19.28 -17.53 1.01
CA LEU A 316 19.54 -18.51 -0.05
C LEU A 316 20.89 -19.21 0.15
N MET A 317 21.95 -18.47 0.50
CA MET A 317 23.26 -19.07 0.81
C MET A 317 23.19 -19.98 2.03
N ARG A 318 22.52 -19.56 3.10
CA ARG A 318 22.32 -20.39 4.30
C ARG A 318 21.56 -21.68 3.98
N LEU A 319 20.48 -21.57 3.20
CA LEU A 319 19.69 -22.71 2.75
C LEU A 319 20.54 -23.71 1.97
N ARG A 320 21.29 -23.25 0.96
CA ARG A 320 22.19 -24.09 0.15
C ARG A 320 23.29 -24.75 1.00
N GLN A 321 23.81 -24.03 1.99
CA GLN A 321 24.80 -24.58 2.91
C GLN A 321 24.22 -25.66 3.84
N GLN A 322 22.98 -25.51 4.29
CA GLN A 322 22.29 -26.52 5.09
C GLN A 322 21.98 -27.77 4.26
N GLN A 323 21.51 -27.59 3.03
CA GLN A 323 21.27 -28.68 2.09
C GLN A 323 22.56 -29.46 1.74
N SER A 324 23.67 -28.77 1.46
CA SER A 324 24.95 -29.42 1.13
C SER A 324 25.52 -30.24 2.28
N ARG A 325 25.16 -29.91 3.53
CA ARG A 325 25.53 -30.68 4.73
C ARG A 325 24.60 -31.83 5.05
N GLY A 326 23.58 -32.09 4.21
CA GLY A 326 22.58 -33.13 4.42
C GLY A 326 21.69 -32.91 5.64
N LYS A 327 21.64 -31.67 6.18
CA LYS A 327 20.98 -31.35 7.43
C LYS A 327 19.50 -30.97 7.28
N ALA A 328 19.05 -30.62 6.07
CA ALA A 328 17.65 -30.27 5.85
C ALA A 328 17.24 -30.52 4.40
N LYS A 329 16.03 -31.05 4.20
CA LYS A 329 15.30 -30.91 2.94
C LYS A 329 14.63 -29.54 2.91
N LEU A 330 14.34 -29.01 1.71
CA LEU A 330 13.69 -27.70 1.57
C LEU A 330 12.35 -27.64 2.35
N GLU A 331 11.60 -28.72 2.30
CA GLU A 331 10.31 -28.89 2.98
C GLU A 331 10.41 -28.88 4.52
N GLU A 332 11.59 -29.21 5.07
CA GLU A 332 11.86 -29.22 6.52
C GLU A 332 12.48 -27.89 7.01
N THR A 333 12.84 -27.01 6.05
CA THR A 333 13.45 -25.72 6.37
C THR A 333 12.38 -24.69 6.68
N GLU A 334 12.49 -24.03 7.81
CA GLU A 334 11.58 -22.94 8.17
C GLU A 334 11.95 -21.68 7.36
N ILE A 335 11.15 -21.37 6.33
CA ILE A 335 11.23 -20.13 5.56
C ILE A 335 10.19 -19.18 6.11
N ALA A 336 10.61 -17.96 6.45
CA ALA A 336 9.73 -16.93 6.96
C ALA A 336 10.06 -15.56 6.35
N PHE A 337 9.03 -14.74 6.15
CA PHE A 337 9.13 -13.40 5.61
C PHE A 337 8.38 -12.39 6.46
N GLN A 338 8.89 -11.18 6.52
CA GLN A 338 8.12 -10.01 6.97
C GLN A 338 7.58 -9.31 5.72
N PHE A 339 6.26 -9.08 5.65
CA PHE A 339 5.61 -8.43 4.52
C PHE A 339 5.00 -7.10 4.91
N TYR A 340 5.18 -6.13 4.02
CA TYR A 340 4.37 -4.92 4.01
C TYR A 340 3.05 -5.20 3.28
N GLU A 341 2.01 -4.50 3.64
CA GLU A 341 0.61 -4.61 3.21
C GLU A 341 0.37 -5.38 1.89
N PRO A 342 -0.23 -6.59 1.94
CA PRO A 342 -0.51 -7.37 0.74
C PRO A 342 -1.57 -6.72 -0.12
N GLN A 343 -1.46 -6.92 -1.42
CA GLN A 343 -2.45 -6.58 -2.43
C GLN A 343 -3.02 -7.85 -3.03
N LEU A 344 -4.33 -7.91 -3.17
CA LEU A 344 -5.03 -8.99 -3.86
C LEU A 344 -5.69 -8.45 -5.12
N MET A 345 -5.47 -9.10 -6.23
CA MET A 345 -6.06 -8.79 -7.54
C MET A 345 -6.75 -10.02 -8.08
N SER A 346 -7.75 -9.84 -8.92
CA SER A 346 -8.45 -10.95 -9.58
C SER A 346 -8.71 -10.65 -11.03
N GLN A 347 -8.54 -11.68 -11.86
CA GLN A 347 -8.95 -11.67 -13.25
C GLN A 347 -9.47 -13.05 -13.63
N ASP A 348 -10.68 -13.14 -14.19
CA ASP A 348 -11.34 -14.38 -14.57
C ASP A 348 -11.38 -15.40 -13.42
N SER A 349 -10.54 -16.44 -13.52
CA SER A 349 -10.42 -17.52 -12.53
C SER A 349 -9.14 -17.46 -11.70
N LEU A 350 -8.30 -16.46 -11.94
CA LEU A 350 -7.01 -16.29 -11.28
C LEU A 350 -7.10 -15.23 -10.17
N LEU A 351 -6.58 -15.57 -9.00
CA LEU A 351 -6.37 -14.64 -7.91
C LEU A 351 -4.87 -14.44 -7.73
N ILE A 352 -4.40 -13.21 -7.75
CA ILE A 352 -2.98 -12.87 -7.59
C ILE A 352 -2.79 -12.15 -6.27
N PHE A 353 -1.98 -12.74 -5.42
CA PHE A 353 -1.48 -12.13 -4.21
C PHE A 353 -0.12 -11.50 -4.47
N SER A 354 0.08 -10.26 -4.08
CA SER A 354 1.38 -9.62 -4.09
C SER A 354 1.70 -8.99 -2.74
N ALA A 355 2.94 -9.16 -2.27
CA ALA A 355 3.41 -8.57 -1.02
C ALA A 355 4.91 -8.31 -1.06
N GLU A 356 5.33 -7.16 -0.54
CA GLU A 356 6.74 -6.76 -0.49
C GLU A 356 7.40 -7.31 0.75
N ALA A 357 8.44 -8.12 0.56
CA ALA A 357 9.24 -8.66 1.63
C ALA A 357 10.30 -7.65 2.07
N PHE A 358 10.37 -7.40 3.36
CA PHE A 358 11.33 -6.49 3.97
C PHE A 358 11.94 -7.07 5.24
N ARG A 359 13.00 -6.44 5.73
CA ARG A 359 13.59 -6.69 7.04
C ARG A 359 14.09 -5.39 7.67
N PRO A 360 13.98 -5.20 8.98
CA PRO A 360 14.62 -4.07 9.65
C PRO A 360 16.14 -4.25 9.60
N ARG A 361 16.85 -3.20 9.24
CA ARG A 361 18.29 -3.17 9.20
C ARG A 361 18.84 -2.39 10.38
N TYR A 362 19.84 -2.96 11.03
CA TYR A 362 20.51 -2.37 12.17
C TYR A 362 22.03 -2.40 11.99
N ARG A 363 22.67 -1.32 12.42
CA ARG A 363 24.13 -1.24 12.53
C ARG A 363 24.54 -1.18 14.00
N VAL A 364 25.50 -1.99 14.36
CA VAL A 364 26.10 -1.94 15.71
C VAL A 364 27.32 -1.04 15.65
N GLU A 365 27.31 0.02 16.44
CA GLU A 365 28.48 0.87 16.67
C GLU A 365 29.05 0.60 18.05
N SER A 366 30.39 0.45 18.09
CA SER A 366 31.12 0.28 19.34
C SER A 366 31.90 1.55 19.63
N ARG A 367 31.77 2.06 20.83
CA ARG A 367 32.46 3.24 21.32
C ARG A 367 33.14 2.89 22.64
N ILE A 368 34.31 3.45 22.87
CA ILE A 368 34.99 3.37 24.16
C ILE A 368 34.73 4.69 24.89
N ASP A 369 33.97 4.61 25.97
CA ASP A 369 33.82 5.70 26.94
C ASP A 369 34.81 5.49 28.09
N TYR A 370 35.09 6.52 28.86
CA TYR A 370 35.99 6.42 30.01
C TYR A 370 35.22 6.75 31.29
N ASP A 371 35.42 5.94 32.33
CA ASP A 371 34.87 6.23 33.65
C ASP A 371 35.56 7.46 34.29
N PHE A 372 35.08 7.87 35.45
CA PHE A 372 35.65 8.99 36.20
C PHE A 372 37.13 8.79 36.54
N TYR A 373 37.62 7.56 36.56
CA TYR A 373 39.02 7.21 36.83
C TYR A 373 39.86 7.02 35.55
N GLY A 374 39.30 7.32 34.40
CA GLY A 374 39.97 7.17 33.11
C GLY A 374 40.09 5.73 32.62
N ARG A 375 39.28 4.79 33.15
CA ARG A 375 39.27 3.40 32.69
C ARG A 375 38.36 3.27 31.47
N PRO A 376 38.79 2.55 30.42
CA PRO A 376 37.96 2.36 29.24
C PRO A 376 36.75 1.48 29.55
N ILE A 377 35.55 1.96 29.23
CA ILE A 377 34.30 1.22 29.28
C ILE A 377 33.84 1.02 27.84
N PRO A 378 33.93 -0.19 27.30
CA PRO A 378 33.39 -0.47 25.99
C PRO A 378 31.84 -0.37 26.03
N TYR A 379 31.30 0.44 25.17
CA TYR A 379 29.86 0.63 25.01
C TYR A 379 29.46 0.34 23.56
N SER A 380 28.48 -0.53 23.38
CA SER A 380 27.94 -0.84 22.05
C SER A 380 26.47 -0.46 22.02
N TYR A 381 26.05 0.21 20.97
CA TYR A 381 24.66 0.57 20.73
C TYR A 381 24.25 0.22 19.30
N THR A 382 22.98 -0.06 19.15
CA THR A 382 22.38 -0.45 17.88
C THR A 382 21.64 0.74 17.29
N ILE A 383 21.98 1.08 16.05
CA ILE A 383 21.33 2.15 15.28
C ILE A 383 20.41 1.48 14.27
N PHE A 384 19.16 1.87 14.25
CA PHE A 384 18.23 1.49 13.20
C PHE A 384 18.57 2.27 11.92
N GLU A 385 18.88 1.56 10.83
CA GLU A 385 19.24 2.13 9.52
C GLU A 385 18.05 2.23 8.57
N GLY A 386 16.92 1.62 8.90
CA GLY A 386 15.72 1.60 8.08
C GLY A 386 15.21 0.18 7.80
N TYR A 387 14.22 0.09 6.93
CA TYR A 387 13.67 -1.16 6.41
C TYR A 387 14.28 -1.44 5.05
N GLN A 388 14.94 -2.58 4.92
CA GLN A 388 15.50 -3.04 3.65
C GLN A 388 14.47 -3.92 2.95
N PHE A 389 13.97 -3.46 1.81
CA PHE A 389 13.13 -4.23 0.91
C PHE A 389 14.01 -5.04 -0.04
N PHE A 390 13.67 -6.29 -0.30
CA PHE A 390 14.49 -7.15 -1.15
C PHE A 390 13.73 -7.85 -2.26
N ASN A 391 12.46 -8.23 -2.04
CA ASN A 391 11.64 -8.86 -3.06
C ASN A 391 10.15 -8.53 -2.86
N THR A 392 9.40 -8.54 -3.97
CA THR A 392 7.94 -8.63 -3.95
C THR A 392 7.55 -10.01 -4.42
N LEU A 393 6.84 -10.76 -3.58
CA LEU A 393 6.24 -12.02 -3.98
C LEU A 393 5.01 -11.76 -4.83
N LEU A 394 4.87 -12.54 -5.90
CA LEU A 394 3.70 -12.60 -6.76
C LEU A 394 3.26 -14.06 -6.81
N VAL A 395 2.08 -14.35 -6.27
CA VAL A 395 1.58 -15.74 -6.16
C VAL A 395 0.21 -15.83 -6.82
N GLY A 396 0.09 -16.67 -7.83
CA GLY A 396 -1.16 -16.96 -8.50
C GLY A 396 -1.88 -18.16 -7.89
N PHE A 397 -3.13 -17.95 -7.50
CA PHE A 397 -4.03 -18.99 -6.98
C PHE A 397 -5.15 -19.28 -7.99
N ASP A 398 -5.56 -20.54 -8.09
CA ASP A 398 -6.81 -20.87 -8.73
C ASP A 398 -8.02 -20.64 -7.79
N ARG A 399 -9.23 -20.84 -8.30
CA ARG A 399 -10.47 -20.71 -7.51
C ARG A 399 -10.63 -21.76 -6.40
N ASN A 400 -9.88 -22.84 -6.45
CA ASN A 400 -9.88 -23.87 -5.42
C ASN A 400 -8.85 -23.57 -4.32
N GLY A 401 -8.07 -22.49 -4.47
CA GLY A 401 -7.03 -22.09 -3.56
C GLY A 401 -5.73 -22.88 -3.71
N GLU A 402 -5.51 -23.53 -4.86
CA GLU A 402 -4.22 -24.14 -5.17
C GLU A 402 -3.27 -23.08 -5.76
N VAL A 403 -2.00 -23.15 -5.39
CA VAL A 403 -0.97 -22.26 -5.92
C VAL A 403 -0.54 -22.77 -7.30
N ASN A 404 -0.84 -21.97 -8.33
CA ASN A 404 -0.47 -22.28 -9.71
C ASN A 404 0.98 -21.90 -10.02
N TRP A 405 1.40 -20.73 -9.54
CA TRP A 405 2.74 -20.21 -9.80
C TRP A 405 3.19 -19.23 -8.72
N LEU A 406 4.50 -19.09 -8.62
CA LEU A 406 5.17 -18.05 -7.84
C LEU A 406 6.20 -17.35 -8.72
N ASN A 407 6.20 -16.04 -8.68
CA ASN A 407 7.21 -15.20 -9.31
C ASN A 407 7.62 -14.08 -8.34
N THR A 408 8.65 -13.32 -8.68
CA THR A 408 9.14 -12.22 -7.83
C THR A 408 9.50 -11.01 -8.64
N PHE A 409 9.43 -9.84 -8.01
CA PHE A 409 10.04 -8.61 -8.50
C PHE A 409 11.12 -8.19 -7.51
N GLN A 410 12.38 -8.21 -7.95
CA GLN A 410 13.52 -7.92 -7.08
C GLN A 410 13.69 -6.42 -6.87
N LEU A 411 13.75 -6.02 -5.60
CA LEU A 411 14.13 -4.70 -5.15
C LEU A 411 15.59 -4.77 -4.68
N ARG A 412 16.50 -4.08 -5.38
CA ARG A 412 17.91 -4.08 -5.00
C ARG A 412 18.23 -2.82 -4.21
N ASP A 413 18.85 -3.02 -3.04
CA ASP A 413 19.42 -1.95 -2.21
C ASP A 413 18.44 -0.85 -1.78
N LEU A 414 17.13 -1.13 -1.79
CA LEU A 414 16.13 -0.19 -1.35
C LEU A 414 16.02 -0.22 0.18
N ILE A 415 16.47 0.85 0.84
CA ILE A 415 16.36 1.06 2.28
C ILE A 415 15.57 2.34 2.53
N THR A 416 14.52 2.25 3.33
CA THR A 416 13.66 3.38 3.67
C THR A 416 13.41 3.43 5.16
N PHE A 417 13.20 4.61 5.73
CA PHE A 417 12.83 4.78 7.13
C PHE A 417 11.33 4.60 7.38
N GLU A 418 10.53 4.70 6.33
CA GLU A 418 9.09 4.48 6.37
C GLU A 418 8.75 3.18 5.65
N LEU A 419 7.77 2.47 6.16
CA LEU A 419 7.15 1.35 5.45
C LEU A 419 6.14 1.93 4.47
N ASP A 420 6.44 1.85 3.19
CA ASP A 420 5.54 2.26 2.08
C ASP A 420 5.65 1.23 0.96
N ARG A 421 4.69 1.24 0.04
CA ARG A 421 4.70 0.36 -1.13
C ARG A 421 5.60 0.93 -2.21
N HIS A 422 6.49 0.10 -2.73
CA HIS A 422 7.46 0.45 -3.76
C HIS A 422 7.18 -0.24 -5.09
N VAL A 423 6.60 -1.44 -5.07
CA VAL A 423 6.23 -2.18 -6.27
C VAL A 423 4.73 -2.14 -6.45
N PHE A 424 4.31 -1.67 -7.61
CA PHE A 424 2.92 -1.72 -8.01
C PHE A 424 2.72 -2.86 -9.00
N VAL A 425 1.67 -3.61 -8.77
CA VAL A 425 1.24 -4.69 -9.65
C VAL A 425 -0.09 -4.30 -10.24
N SER A 426 -0.22 -4.43 -11.54
CA SER A 426 -1.44 -4.15 -12.29
C SER A 426 -1.78 -5.33 -13.18
N LEU A 427 -3.07 -5.60 -13.32
CA LEU A 427 -3.59 -6.53 -14.30
C LEU A 427 -3.93 -5.75 -15.57
N LEU A 428 -3.25 -6.06 -16.64
CA LEU A 428 -3.59 -5.67 -18.00
C LEU A 428 -4.49 -6.76 -18.60
N GLU A 429 -5.04 -6.58 -19.79
CA GLU A 429 -6.06 -7.50 -20.37
C GLU A 429 -5.74 -9.00 -20.19
N HIS A 430 -4.50 -9.42 -20.48
CA HIS A 430 -4.05 -10.83 -20.35
C HIS A 430 -2.69 -10.96 -19.69
N GLU A 431 -2.23 -9.93 -19.01
CA GLU A 431 -0.87 -9.80 -18.52
C GLU A 431 -0.83 -9.22 -17.11
N VAL A 432 0.24 -9.53 -16.40
CA VAL A 432 0.54 -9.02 -15.07
C VAL A 432 1.77 -8.13 -15.18
N LEU A 433 1.59 -6.84 -15.00
CA LEU A 433 2.68 -5.87 -14.93
C LEU A 433 3.10 -5.67 -13.48
N ALA A 434 4.36 -5.90 -13.17
CA ALA A 434 4.99 -5.46 -11.94
C ALA A 434 5.98 -4.33 -12.25
N ALA A 435 5.88 -3.20 -11.55
CA ALA A 435 6.71 -2.04 -11.82
C ALA A 435 7.10 -1.30 -10.54
N ALA A 436 8.30 -0.73 -10.53
CA ALA A 436 8.83 0.09 -9.45
C ALA A 436 9.63 1.26 -10.00
N TYR A 437 9.61 2.37 -9.27
CA TYR A 437 10.41 3.55 -9.60
C TYR A 437 11.41 3.83 -8.49
N HIS A 438 12.66 4.06 -8.86
CA HIS A 438 13.73 4.41 -7.92
C HIS A 438 14.81 5.23 -8.62
N GLU A 439 15.18 6.37 -8.05
CA GLU A 439 16.27 7.25 -8.49
C GLU A 439 16.26 7.58 -9.99
N GLY A 440 15.13 8.01 -10.50
CA GLY A 440 14.98 8.39 -11.92
C GLY A 440 14.79 7.22 -12.87
N VAL A 441 14.81 5.97 -12.38
CA VAL A 441 14.70 4.78 -13.21
C VAL A 441 13.40 4.02 -12.92
N LEU A 442 12.65 3.75 -13.95
CA LEU A 442 11.50 2.86 -13.94
C LEU A 442 11.97 1.43 -14.25
N HIS A 443 11.66 0.52 -13.38
CA HIS A 443 11.87 -0.90 -13.57
C HIS A 443 10.53 -1.57 -13.81
N SER A 444 10.42 -2.41 -14.83
CA SER A 444 9.20 -3.14 -15.10
C SER A 444 9.47 -4.60 -15.49
N LYS A 445 8.49 -5.44 -15.21
CA LYS A 445 8.47 -6.87 -15.50
C LYS A 445 7.07 -7.25 -15.93
N LEU A 446 6.95 -7.83 -17.11
CA LEU A 446 5.70 -8.28 -17.68
C LEU A 446 5.62 -9.80 -17.63
N MET A 447 4.47 -10.34 -17.25
CA MET A 447 4.21 -11.77 -17.14
C MET A 447 2.85 -12.09 -17.73
N ASN A 448 2.70 -13.30 -18.28
CA ASN A 448 1.38 -13.82 -18.62
C ASN A 448 0.61 -14.27 -17.36
N LEU A 449 -0.65 -14.62 -17.50
CA LEU A 449 -1.49 -15.10 -16.38
C LEU A 449 -1.02 -16.45 -15.80
N SER A 450 -0.12 -17.17 -16.48
CA SER A 450 0.54 -18.38 -15.95
C SER A 450 1.82 -18.07 -15.17
N GLY A 451 2.15 -16.79 -14.98
CA GLY A 451 3.34 -16.35 -14.25
C GLY A 451 4.64 -16.44 -15.03
N GLU A 452 4.60 -16.73 -16.34
CA GLU A 452 5.79 -16.77 -17.20
C GLU A 452 6.14 -15.38 -17.71
N LEU A 453 7.43 -15.09 -17.79
CA LEU A 453 7.92 -13.81 -18.29
C LEU A 453 7.56 -13.58 -19.77
N ILE A 454 7.11 -12.37 -20.07
CA ILE A 454 6.95 -11.86 -21.42
C ILE A 454 8.11 -10.89 -21.69
N GLY A 455 9.08 -11.34 -22.47
CA GLY A 455 10.29 -10.57 -22.75
C GLY A 455 11.25 -10.45 -21.54
N GLU A 456 12.21 -9.55 -21.66
CA GLU A 456 13.19 -9.27 -20.61
C GLU A 456 12.70 -8.14 -19.69
N PRO A 457 13.02 -8.17 -18.38
CA PRO A 457 12.73 -7.05 -17.49
C PRO A 457 13.33 -5.74 -18.01
N ALA A 458 12.50 -4.72 -18.12
CA ALA A 458 12.89 -3.45 -18.71
C ALA A 458 13.35 -2.43 -17.65
N LYS A 459 14.25 -1.53 -18.09
CA LYS A 459 14.70 -0.37 -17.33
C LYS A 459 14.58 0.86 -18.23
N THR A 460 13.81 1.83 -17.77
CA THR A 460 13.58 3.07 -18.52
C THR A 460 13.98 4.26 -17.65
N ASN A 461 14.92 5.08 -18.12
CA ASN A 461 15.22 6.33 -17.46
C ASN A 461 14.10 7.32 -17.75
N LEU A 462 13.60 7.99 -16.71
CA LEU A 462 12.61 9.04 -16.89
C LEU A 462 13.31 10.35 -17.29
N ASP A 463 12.76 10.99 -18.33
CA ASP A 463 13.26 12.27 -18.78
C ASP A 463 12.98 13.38 -17.77
N LEU A 464 13.97 14.24 -17.57
CA LEU A 464 13.83 15.46 -16.82
C LEU A 464 13.20 16.55 -17.72
N ARG A 465 12.73 17.63 -17.11
CA ARG A 465 11.99 18.68 -17.83
C ARG A 465 12.76 19.34 -18.96
N PHE A 466 14.07 19.53 -18.79
CA PHE A 466 14.94 20.18 -19.77
C PHE A 466 16.12 19.27 -20.13
N SER A 467 16.53 19.27 -21.38
CA SER A 467 17.61 18.43 -21.92
C SER A 467 18.98 18.58 -21.22
N ASN A 468 19.21 19.71 -20.53
CA ASN A 468 20.44 19.95 -19.78
C ASN A 468 20.27 19.76 -18.27
N ASP A 469 19.13 19.26 -17.85
CA ASP A 469 18.89 18.91 -16.45
C ASP A 469 19.68 17.68 -16.09
N ARG A 470 20.20 17.67 -14.85
CA ARG A 470 20.89 16.55 -14.25
C ARG A 470 20.35 16.31 -12.86
N LEU A 471 19.87 15.12 -12.62
CA LEU A 471 19.46 14.66 -11.29
C LEU A 471 20.68 14.58 -10.37
N LEU A 472 20.63 15.25 -9.23
CA LEU A 472 21.67 15.20 -8.19
C LEU A 472 21.27 14.31 -7.03
N GLU A 473 20.01 14.40 -6.62
CA GLU A 473 19.50 13.69 -5.45
C GLU A 473 17.97 13.53 -5.58
N GLU A 474 17.44 12.43 -5.07
CA GLU A 474 16.01 12.14 -5.09
C GLU A 474 15.55 11.52 -3.77
N ASN A 475 14.38 11.97 -3.29
CA ASN A 475 13.72 11.42 -2.13
C ASN A 475 12.22 11.18 -2.41
N PHE A 476 11.62 10.25 -1.68
CA PHE A 476 10.18 9.93 -1.74
C PHE A 476 9.68 9.52 -3.13
N GLY A 477 10.55 8.85 -3.91
CA GLY A 477 10.16 8.29 -5.21
C GLY A 477 9.02 7.30 -5.09
N LYS A 478 7.95 7.49 -5.88
CA LYS A 478 6.77 6.62 -5.87
C LYS A 478 6.19 6.47 -7.27
N LEU A 479 5.81 5.24 -7.61
CA LEU A 479 5.03 4.90 -8.80
C LEU A 479 3.64 4.49 -8.34
N MET A 480 2.60 4.90 -9.07
CA MET A 480 1.22 4.51 -8.77
C MET A 480 0.43 4.27 -10.04
N PRO A 481 -0.41 3.23 -10.11
CA PRO A 481 -1.35 3.05 -11.20
C PRO A 481 -2.39 4.19 -11.17
N TRP A 482 -2.79 4.67 -12.34
CA TRP A 482 -3.74 5.77 -12.45
C TRP A 482 -5.06 5.31 -13.09
N TYR A 483 -5.12 5.22 -14.40
CA TYR A 483 -6.28 4.71 -15.14
C TYR A 483 -5.80 4.05 -16.45
N GLY A 484 -6.52 3.02 -16.90
CA GLY A 484 -6.10 2.24 -18.06
C GLY A 484 -4.67 1.71 -17.88
N ASN A 485 -3.80 1.99 -18.86
CA ASN A 485 -2.37 1.67 -18.84
C ASN A 485 -1.48 2.84 -18.39
N TYR A 486 -2.07 3.91 -17.82
CA TYR A 486 -1.32 5.07 -17.34
C TYR A 486 -0.94 4.94 -15.87
N PHE A 487 0.24 5.45 -15.55
CA PHE A 487 0.80 5.54 -14.21
C PHE A 487 1.27 6.96 -13.92
N ILE A 488 1.37 7.31 -12.65
CA ILE A 488 2.01 8.53 -12.17
C ILE A 488 3.27 8.17 -11.40
N VAL A 489 4.36 8.85 -11.75
CA VAL A 489 5.58 8.88 -10.95
C VAL A 489 5.66 10.21 -10.23
N THR A 490 6.02 10.16 -8.95
CA THR A 490 6.25 11.34 -8.11
C THR A 490 7.54 11.20 -7.34
N ALA A 491 8.27 12.28 -7.12
CA ALA A 491 9.37 12.34 -6.14
C ALA A 491 9.73 13.79 -5.83
N ASN A 492 10.52 13.98 -4.78
CA ASN A 492 11.25 15.21 -4.55
C ASN A 492 12.63 15.08 -5.19
N GLN A 493 12.97 15.96 -6.12
CA GLN A 493 14.24 15.92 -6.84
C GLN A 493 15.03 17.21 -6.63
N LYS A 494 16.35 17.09 -6.48
CA LYS A 494 17.31 18.18 -6.60
C LYS A 494 17.98 18.08 -7.96
N ILE A 495 17.75 19.09 -8.78
CA ILE A 495 18.13 19.10 -10.20
C ILE A 495 19.07 20.29 -10.44
N SER A 496 20.20 20.02 -11.11
CA SER A 496 21.07 21.07 -11.62
C SER A 496 20.91 21.23 -13.12
N ASN A 497 21.05 22.46 -13.60
CA ASN A 497 21.07 22.78 -15.03
C ASN A 497 22.16 23.77 -15.34
N SER A 498 23.15 23.36 -16.12
CA SER A 498 24.33 24.19 -16.41
C SER A 498 24.05 25.49 -17.16
N ARG A 499 22.84 25.59 -17.78
CA ARG A 499 22.41 26.79 -18.52
C ARG A 499 21.57 27.75 -17.68
N LEU A 500 21.13 27.36 -16.48
CA LEU A 500 20.36 28.20 -15.59
C LEU A 500 21.27 28.86 -14.57
N VAL A 501 21.28 30.20 -14.53
CA VAL A 501 22.08 30.98 -13.58
C VAL A 501 21.35 31.21 -12.28
N ARG A 502 20.00 31.30 -12.32
CA ARG A 502 19.15 31.47 -11.14
C ARG A 502 18.55 30.12 -10.71
N ASP A 503 18.37 29.95 -9.40
CA ASP A 503 17.76 28.73 -8.80
C ASP A 503 18.44 27.42 -9.22
N ASN A 504 19.77 27.42 -9.26
CA ASN A 504 20.56 26.25 -9.60
C ASN A 504 21.49 25.87 -8.42
N PRO A 505 21.35 24.67 -7.79
CA PRO A 505 20.35 23.62 -8.11
C PRO A 505 18.95 23.97 -7.57
N ARG A 506 17.90 23.59 -8.31
CA ARG A 506 16.52 23.70 -7.87
C ARG A 506 16.03 22.41 -7.20
N SER A 507 15.16 22.54 -6.19
CA SER A 507 14.47 21.41 -5.56
C SER A 507 12.99 21.44 -5.94
N VAL A 508 12.51 20.36 -6.50
CA VAL A 508 11.15 20.24 -7.03
C VAL A 508 10.48 18.96 -6.57
N PHE A 509 9.19 19.04 -6.27
CA PHE A 509 8.28 17.92 -6.27
C PHE A 509 7.77 17.77 -7.71
N PHE A 510 7.92 16.61 -8.30
CA PHE A 510 7.42 16.39 -9.65
C PHE A 510 6.32 15.34 -9.69
N LEU A 511 5.47 15.50 -10.68
CA LEU A 511 4.44 14.56 -11.11
C LEU A 511 4.70 14.27 -12.58
N GLN A 512 4.82 13.02 -12.97
CA GLN A 512 5.04 12.63 -14.36
C GLN A 512 4.13 11.47 -14.73
N LYS A 513 3.29 11.71 -15.75
CA LYS A 513 2.45 10.68 -16.34
C LYS A 513 3.27 9.83 -17.29
N ILE A 514 3.13 8.52 -17.17
CA ILE A 514 3.76 7.54 -18.05
C ILE A 514 2.72 6.53 -18.52
N ALA A 515 2.94 5.92 -19.68
CA ALA A 515 2.13 4.80 -20.18
C ALA A 515 2.99 3.54 -20.27
N PHE A 516 2.39 2.38 -20.03
CA PHE A 516 2.95 1.09 -20.40
C PHE A 516 2.19 0.60 -21.65
N GLU A 517 2.94 0.37 -22.73
CA GLU A 517 2.44 -0.15 -24.01
C GLU A 517 2.65 -1.67 -24.12
#